data_5029a888dbb4f8129280013543737fa1
#
_entry.id   5029a888dbb4f8129280013543737fa1
#
_cell.length_a   1.000
_cell.length_b   1.000
_cell.length_c   1.000
_cell.angle_alpha   90.00
_cell.angle_beta   90.00
_cell.angle_gamma   90.00
#
_symmetry.space_group_name_H-M   'P 1'
#
loop_
_entity.id
_entity.type
_entity.pdbx_description
1 polymer ?
#
loop_
_entity_poly.entity_id
_entity_poly.type
_entity_poly.pdbx_seq_one_letter_code
_entity_poly.pdbx_strand_id
1 'polypeptide(L)'
;NLSDLKMALSLSCADGVMIGRGSYGKPWIFKEISESFSKNYKYKILTSFKKDIILEHFSNSLNHYGEEVGIKSFRKHLGWYSKSLENSNEFRCKINNCLDKSQINSLIKDFF
;
A
#
# COMPACT_ATOMS: atom_id res chain seq x y z
N ASN A 1 5.36 -6.42 10.85
CA ASN A 1 4.00 -6.97 10.98
C ASN A 1 3.55 -6.92 12.45
N LEU A 2 2.35 -7.41 12.72
CA LEU A 2 1.77 -7.34 14.07
C LEU A 2 2.62 -8.10 15.10
N SER A 3 3.16 -9.26 14.74
CA SER A 3 4.00 -10.05 15.63
C SER A 3 5.29 -9.31 15.99
N ASP A 4 5.93 -8.71 15.00
CA ASP A 4 7.15 -7.90 15.20
C ASP A 4 6.87 -6.69 16.10
N LEU A 5 5.74 -6.03 15.91
CA LEU A 5 5.32 -4.89 16.69
C LEU A 5 5.07 -5.27 18.15
N LYS A 6 4.36 -6.36 18.40
CA LYS A 6 4.11 -6.87 19.75
C LYS A 6 5.41 -7.24 20.46
N MET A 7 6.34 -7.88 19.73
CA MET A 7 7.65 -8.22 20.26
C MET A 7 8.46 -6.96 20.61
N ALA A 8 8.48 -5.96 19.74
CA ALA A 8 9.17 -4.71 19.97
C ALA A 8 8.64 -3.99 21.22
N LEU A 9 7.31 -3.92 21.38
CA LEU A 9 6.68 -3.32 22.56
C LEU A 9 7.04 -4.09 23.84
N SER A 10 7.02 -5.43 23.78
CA SER A 10 7.34 -6.29 24.92
C SER A 10 8.79 -6.16 25.34
N LEU A 11 9.74 -6.18 24.38
CA LEU A 11 11.17 -6.13 24.67
C LEU A 11 11.65 -4.74 25.09
N SER A 12 11.11 -3.67 24.49
CA SER A 12 11.55 -2.30 24.76
C SER A 12 10.82 -1.63 25.92
N CYS A 13 9.70 -2.19 26.37
CA CYS A 13 8.82 -1.59 27.37
C CYS A 13 8.35 -0.18 26.97
N ALA A 14 8.26 0.10 25.67
CA ALA A 14 7.82 1.40 25.16
C ALA A 14 6.30 1.51 25.18
N ASP A 15 5.78 2.75 25.25
CA ASP A 15 4.35 3.01 25.19
C ASP A 15 3.79 2.95 23.78
N GLY A 16 4.65 3.03 22.76
CA GLY A 16 4.24 2.98 21.36
C GLY A 16 5.38 2.61 20.43
N VAL A 17 5.05 2.35 19.17
CA VAL A 17 6.01 1.98 18.13
C VAL A 17 5.75 2.82 16.90
N MET A 18 6.83 3.31 16.26
CA MET A 18 6.76 4.00 14.98
C MET A 18 6.98 2.99 13.84
N ILE A 19 6.10 3.06 12.83
CA ILE A 19 6.21 2.25 11.63
C ILE A 19 6.64 3.16 10.47
N GLY A 20 7.81 2.89 9.89
CA GLY A 20 8.33 3.63 8.75
C GLY A 20 8.20 2.85 7.45
N ARG A 21 9.32 2.31 6.97
CA ARG A 21 9.39 1.60 5.67
C ARG A 21 8.45 0.40 5.58
N GLY A 22 8.08 -0.21 6.70
CA GLY A 22 7.14 -1.34 6.74
C GLY A 22 5.75 -0.99 6.25
N SER A 23 5.39 0.30 6.19
CA SER A 23 4.10 0.74 5.66
C SER A 23 4.10 0.94 4.14
N TYR A 24 5.27 0.91 3.48
CA TYR A 24 5.36 1.09 2.04
C TYR A 24 4.67 -0.07 1.31
N GLY A 25 3.74 0.27 0.42
CA GLY A 25 2.89 -0.70 -0.26
C GLY A 25 1.80 -1.33 0.61
N LYS A 26 1.70 -0.94 1.87
CA LYS A 26 0.70 -1.44 2.84
C LYS A 26 0.25 -0.34 3.81
N PRO A 27 -0.26 0.81 3.34
CA PRO A 27 -0.65 1.89 4.25
C PRO A 27 -1.76 1.48 5.23
N TRP A 28 -2.56 0.47 4.88
CA TRP A 28 -3.60 -0.09 5.75
C TRP A 28 -3.06 -0.83 6.97
N ILE A 29 -1.72 -1.04 7.06
CA ILE A 29 -1.10 -1.73 8.21
C ILE A 29 -1.42 -1.03 9.53
N PHE A 30 -1.55 0.30 9.52
CA PHE A 30 -1.89 1.07 10.71
C PHE A 30 -3.29 0.69 11.20
N LYS A 31 -4.26 0.56 10.31
CA LYS A 31 -5.62 0.15 10.67
C LYS A 31 -5.65 -1.30 11.13
N GLU A 32 -4.96 -2.20 10.43
CA GLU A 32 -4.90 -3.62 10.81
C GLU A 32 -4.34 -3.79 12.23
N ILE A 33 -3.27 -3.06 12.55
CA ILE A 33 -2.66 -3.10 13.88
C ILE A 33 -3.59 -2.53 14.93
N SER A 34 -4.15 -1.34 14.69
CA SER A 34 -5.07 -0.67 15.61
C SER A 34 -6.28 -1.52 15.93
N GLU A 35 -6.94 -2.08 14.90
CA GLU A 35 -8.11 -2.93 15.07
C GLU A 35 -7.76 -4.25 15.76
N SER A 36 -6.59 -4.82 15.47
CA SER A 36 -6.14 -6.05 16.10
C SER A 36 -5.89 -5.87 17.60
N PHE A 37 -5.33 -4.73 18.01
CA PHE A 37 -5.17 -4.41 19.43
C PHE A 37 -6.49 -4.16 20.14
N SER A 38 -7.40 -3.39 19.51
CA SER A 38 -8.71 -3.07 20.08
C SER A 38 -9.60 -4.29 20.25
N LYS A 39 -9.62 -5.19 19.25
CA LYS A 39 -10.51 -6.35 19.20
C LYS A 39 -9.89 -7.63 19.76
N ASN A 40 -8.62 -7.57 20.10
CA ASN A 40 -7.83 -8.70 20.63
C ASN A 40 -7.86 -9.94 19.72
N TYR A 41 -7.97 -9.73 18.38
CA TYR A 41 -7.80 -10.78 17.37
C TYR A 41 -7.15 -10.19 16.12
N LYS A 42 -6.66 -11.07 15.23
CA LYS A 42 -5.99 -10.65 14.01
C LYS A 42 -7.01 -10.06 13.01
N TYR A 43 -6.92 -8.77 12.75
CA TYR A 43 -7.76 -8.07 11.80
C TYR A 43 -7.06 -7.93 10.45
N LYS A 44 -7.78 -8.18 9.35
CA LYS A 44 -7.28 -8.00 7.98
C LYS A 44 -8.24 -7.13 7.18
N ILE A 45 -7.68 -6.23 6.39
CA ILE A 45 -8.44 -5.38 5.48
C ILE A 45 -8.90 -6.20 4.26
N LEU A 46 -10.13 -5.97 3.80
CA LEU A 46 -10.67 -6.60 2.60
C LEU A 46 -9.92 -6.14 1.36
N THR A 47 -9.77 -7.02 0.37
CA THR A 47 -9.06 -6.73 -0.88
C THR A 47 -9.69 -5.57 -1.66
N SER A 48 -11.03 -5.50 -1.70
CA SER A 48 -11.73 -4.40 -2.35
C SER A 48 -11.42 -3.04 -1.71
N PHE A 49 -11.29 -3.01 -0.39
CA PHE A 49 -10.91 -1.80 0.34
C PHE A 49 -9.46 -1.40 0.05
N LYS A 50 -8.57 -2.37 -0.09
CA LYS A 50 -7.17 -2.11 -0.49
C LYS A 50 -7.09 -1.47 -1.87
N LYS A 51 -7.89 -1.97 -2.83
CA LYS A 51 -7.97 -1.39 -4.17
C LYS A 51 -8.40 0.08 -4.12
N ASP A 52 -9.42 0.40 -3.34
CA ASP A 52 -9.91 1.78 -3.18
C ASP A 52 -8.82 2.69 -2.59
N ILE A 53 -8.05 2.21 -1.62
CA ILE A 53 -6.94 2.96 -1.04
C ILE A 53 -5.86 3.23 -2.10
N ILE A 54 -5.51 2.26 -2.91
CA ILE A 54 -4.50 2.41 -3.97
C ILE A 54 -4.95 3.45 -4.99
N LEU A 55 -6.21 3.39 -5.42
CA LEU A 55 -6.77 4.35 -6.37
C LEU A 55 -6.81 5.77 -5.80
N GLU A 56 -7.20 5.91 -4.54
CA GLU A 56 -7.20 7.20 -3.86
C GLU A 56 -5.78 7.77 -3.73
N HIS A 57 -4.82 6.95 -3.35
CA HIS A 57 -3.41 7.34 -3.26
C HIS A 57 -2.89 7.82 -4.63
N PHE A 58 -3.22 7.10 -5.69
CA PHE A 58 -2.85 7.50 -7.05
C PHE A 58 -3.46 8.85 -7.43
N SER A 59 -4.75 9.05 -7.19
CA SER A 59 -5.44 10.31 -7.44
C SER A 59 -4.80 11.47 -6.68
N ASN A 60 -4.49 11.28 -5.40
CA ASN A 60 -3.84 12.29 -4.57
C ASN A 60 -2.43 12.63 -5.07
N SER A 61 -1.68 11.64 -5.54
CA SER A 61 -0.35 11.85 -6.13
C SER A 61 -0.43 12.70 -7.40
N LEU A 62 -1.41 12.45 -8.25
CA LEU A 62 -1.62 13.25 -9.46
C LEU A 62 -1.99 14.69 -9.13
N ASN A 63 -2.83 14.90 -8.13
CA ASN A 63 -3.23 16.24 -7.69
C ASN A 63 -2.07 17.01 -7.08
N HIS A 64 -1.16 16.33 -6.38
CA HIS A 64 -0.04 16.96 -5.71
C HIS A 64 1.12 17.30 -6.66
N TYR A 65 1.51 16.35 -7.52
CA TYR A 65 2.68 16.46 -8.40
C TYR A 65 2.35 16.84 -9.84
N GLY A 66 1.09 16.80 -10.25
CA GLY A 66 0.67 16.87 -11.64
C GLY A 66 0.65 15.50 -12.30
N GLU A 67 0.06 15.40 -13.49
CA GLU A 67 -0.15 14.12 -14.16
C GLU A 67 1.16 13.42 -14.52
N GLU A 68 2.08 14.11 -15.18
CA GLU A 68 3.33 13.50 -15.65
C GLU A 68 4.23 13.05 -14.50
N VAL A 69 4.54 13.94 -13.56
CA VAL A 69 5.41 13.63 -12.42
C VAL A 69 4.71 12.67 -11.46
N GLY A 70 3.40 12.84 -11.26
CA GLY A 70 2.59 11.97 -10.42
C GLY A 70 2.61 10.52 -10.90
N ILE A 71 2.44 10.28 -12.19
CA ILE A 71 2.51 8.94 -12.77
C ILE A 71 3.89 8.33 -12.57
N LYS A 72 4.93 9.06 -12.93
CA LYS A 72 6.31 8.57 -12.81
C LYS A 72 6.70 8.25 -11.37
N SER A 73 6.35 9.10 -10.43
CA SER A 73 6.67 8.89 -9.01
C SER A 73 5.82 7.78 -8.38
N PHE A 74 4.59 7.59 -8.86
CA PHE A 74 3.70 6.57 -8.31
C PHE A 74 4.06 5.14 -8.74
N ARG A 75 4.85 4.98 -9.82
CA ARG A 75 5.29 3.66 -10.29
C ARG A 75 5.97 2.85 -9.19
N LYS A 76 6.81 3.48 -8.38
CA LYS A 76 7.48 2.80 -7.26
C LYS A 76 6.48 2.32 -6.20
N HIS A 77 5.44 3.11 -5.92
CA HIS A 77 4.38 2.71 -4.99
C HIS A 77 3.60 1.52 -5.52
N LEU A 78 3.28 1.51 -6.82
CA LEU A 78 2.62 0.36 -7.45
C LEU A 78 3.49 -0.88 -7.41
N GLY A 79 4.80 -0.73 -7.55
CA GLY A 79 5.75 -1.82 -7.36
C GLY A 79 5.69 -2.40 -5.94
N TRP A 80 5.63 -1.54 -4.93
CA TRP A 80 5.51 -1.98 -3.54
C TRP A 80 4.14 -2.61 -3.26
N TYR A 81 3.03 -2.03 -3.76
CA TYR A 81 1.68 -2.60 -3.61
C TYR A 81 1.56 -3.99 -4.23
N SER A 82 2.21 -4.20 -5.38
CA SER A 82 2.14 -5.47 -6.11
C SER A 82 3.14 -6.52 -5.64
N LYS A 83 4.06 -6.16 -4.75
CA LYS A 83 5.10 -7.06 -4.27
C LYS A 83 4.49 -8.34 -3.68
N SER A 84 5.05 -9.49 -4.06
CA SER A 84 4.61 -10.82 -3.62
C SER A 84 3.25 -11.27 -4.16
N LEU A 85 2.62 -10.50 -5.05
CA LEU A 85 1.40 -10.92 -5.73
C LEU A 85 1.74 -11.66 -7.02
N GLU A 86 0.85 -12.57 -7.42
CA GLU A 86 0.98 -13.31 -8.67
C GLU A 86 0.96 -12.34 -9.86
N ASN A 87 1.78 -12.59 -10.88
CA ASN A 87 1.93 -11.75 -12.07
C ASN A 87 2.41 -10.32 -11.81
N SER A 88 3.05 -10.07 -10.68
CA SER A 88 3.55 -8.73 -10.33
C SER A 88 4.58 -8.18 -11.31
N ASN A 89 5.44 -9.05 -11.88
CA ASN A 89 6.43 -8.64 -12.87
C ASN A 89 5.80 -8.13 -14.15
N GLU A 90 4.77 -8.82 -14.65
CA GLU A 90 4.01 -8.41 -15.84
C GLU A 90 3.28 -7.09 -15.57
N PHE A 91 2.64 -6.96 -14.42
CA PHE A 91 1.99 -5.73 -14.00
C PHE A 91 2.95 -4.56 -13.97
N ARG A 92 4.13 -4.71 -13.38
CA ARG A 92 5.15 -3.66 -13.32
C ARG A 92 5.66 -3.26 -14.70
N CYS A 93 5.84 -4.21 -15.61
CA CYS A 93 6.21 -3.92 -16.99
C CYS A 93 5.17 -3.06 -17.69
N LYS A 94 3.89 -3.40 -17.54
CA LYS A 94 2.79 -2.63 -18.11
C LYS A 94 2.73 -1.21 -17.55
N ILE A 95 2.86 -1.06 -16.25
CA ILE A 95 2.86 0.23 -15.56
C ILE A 95 4.04 1.11 -16.01
N ASN A 96 5.23 0.53 -16.13
CA ASN A 96 6.43 1.30 -16.52
C ASN A 96 6.37 1.81 -17.96
N ASN A 97 5.53 1.22 -18.80
CA ASN A 97 5.35 1.62 -20.19
C ASN A 97 4.13 2.53 -20.38
N CYS A 98 3.35 2.81 -19.34
CA CYS A 98 2.18 3.67 -19.40
C CYS A 98 2.48 5.09 -18.91
N LEU A 99 1.97 6.09 -19.65
CA LEU A 99 2.03 7.50 -19.26
C LEU A 99 0.64 8.13 -19.18
N ASP A 100 -0.42 7.34 -19.32
CA ASP A 100 -1.80 7.79 -19.29
C ASP A 100 -2.47 7.36 -18.00
N LYS A 101 -3.04 8.34 -17.26
CA LYS A 101 -3.72 8.08 -15.98
C LYS A 101 -4.90 7.12 -16.13
N SER A 102 -5.63 7.19 -17.24
CA SER A 102 -6.77 6.30 -17.48
C SER A 102 -6.33 4.85 -17.66
N GLN A 103 -5.22 4.62 -18.36
CA GLN A 103 -4.66 3.28 -18.53
C GLN A 103 -4.16 2.73 -17.20
N ILE A 104 -3.48 3.54 -16.40
CA ILE A 104 -3.00 3.13 -15.07
C ILE A 104 -4.15 2.81 -14.14
N ASN A 105 -5.22 3.63 -14.13
CA ASN A 105 -6.41 3.34 -13.35
C ASN A 105 -7.02 1.99 -13.74
N SER A 106 -7.14 1.71 -15.04
CA SER A 106 -7.65 0.43 -15.54
C SER A 106 -6.77 -0.74 -15.10
N LEU A 107 -5.45 -0.59 -15.19
CA LEU A 107 -4.50 -1.63 -14.77
C LEU A 107 -4.61 -1.92 -13.27
N ILE A 108 -4.77 -0.89 -12.44
CA ILE A 108 -4.96 -1.05 -11.00
C ILE A 108 -6.26 -1.80 -10.72
N LYS A 109 -7.36 -1.40 -11.37
CA LYS A 109 -8.66 -2.06 -11.18
C LYS A 109 -8.64 -3.53 -11.59
N ASP A 110 -7.92 -3.85 -12.66
CA ASP A 110 -7.84 -5.22 -13.17
C ASP A 110 -6.90 -6.09 -12.35
N PHE A 111 -5.78 -5.55 -11.88
CA PHE A 111 -4.77 -6.31 -11.14
C PHE A 111 -5.13 -6.52 -9.68
N PHE A 112 -5.58 -5.48 -9.01
CA PHE A 112 -5.98 -5.54 -7.61
C PHE A 112 -7.49 -5.74 -7.48
#